data_1c7894154e04fb6fb85654d51b5044d9
#
_entry.id   1c7894154e04fb6fb85654d51b5044d9
#
_cell.length_a   1.000
_cell.length_b   1.000
_cell.length_c   1.000
_cell.angle_alpha   90.00
_cell.angle_beta   90.00
_cell.angle_gamma   90.00
#
_symmetry.space_group_name_H-M   'P 1'
#
loop_
_entity.id
_entity.type
_entity.pdbx_description
1 polymer ?
#
loop_
_entity_poly.entity_id
_entity_poly.type
_entity_poly.pdbx_seq_one_letter_code
_entity_poly.pdbx_strand_id
1 'polypeptide(L)'
;MPDIFATAEQLYEAVRFQDAELSAREDRVRSMIDELTGYCPEDVGSFGLLLNLPGSDLDLAIGVPAEDQDRVFKICHRQGMKFKGERQTSATSTRKVFEFTFENVPVLPKEDFDLLVSCLERCRREMTRDERVEHVWRKWKLKQDGRQREYAELKLEPYARFCPSFVWKPIL
;
A
#
# COMPACT_ATOMS: atom_id res chain seq x y z
N MET A 1 11.81 -6.88 22.24
CA MET A 1 11.10 -8.14 21.93
C MET A 1 12.12 -9.15 21.44
N PRO A 2 12.02 -10.41 21.86
CA PRO A 2 12.89 -11.42 21.28
C PRO A 2 12.68 -11.44 19.75
N ASP A 3 13.75 -11.63 18.99
CA ASP A 3 13.68 -11.84 17.55
C ASP A 3 12.84 -13.09 17.30
N ILE A 4 11.58 -12.90 16.90
CA ILE A 4 10.64 -14.00 16.61
C ILE A 4 11.13 -14.78 15.38
N PHE A 5 11.91 -14.13 14.52
CA PHE A 5 12.48 -14.73 13.33
C PHE A 5 14.01 -14.76 13.43
N ALA A 6 14.60 -15.94 13.29
CA ALA A 6 16.05 -16.11 13.33
C ALA A 6 16.72 -15.77 12.00
N THR A 7 16.02 -15.85 10.87
CA THR A 7 16.54 -15.62 9.54
C THR A 7 15.62 -14.78 8.66
N ALA A 8 16.20 -14.12 7.67
CA ALA A 8 15.46 -13.37 6.66
C ALA A 8 14.44 -14.25 5.91
N GLU A 9 14.82 -15.48 5.63
CA GLU A 9 13.98 -16.46 4.93
C GLU A 9 12.76 -16.83 5.75
N GLN A 10 12.93 -17.10 7.05
CA GLN A 10 11.81 -17.41 7.95
C GLN A 10 10.81 -16.26 8.03
N LEU A 11 11.29 -15.03 8.12
CA LEU A 11 10.43 -13.85 8.11
C LEU A 11 9.67 -13.76 6.79
N TYR A 12 10.38 -13.87 5.66
CA TYR A 12 9.77 -13.73 4.33
C TYR A 12 8.68 -14.78 4.09
N GLU A 13 8.94 -16.04 4.41
CA GLU A 13 7.94 -17.11 4.28
C GLU A 13 6.73 -16.87 5.20
N ALA A 14 6.95 -16.44 6.43
CA ALA A 14 5.86 -16.16 7.36
C ALA A 14 4.92 -15.06 6.86
N VAL A 15 5.46 -13.98 6.25
CA VAL A 15 4.62 -12.90 5.71
C VAL A 15 3.98 -13.23 4.36
N ARG A 16 4.51 -14.21 3.63
CA ARG A 16 3.87 -14.71 2.39
C ARG A 16 2.75 -15.69 2.70
N PHE A 17 2.82 -16.36 3.84
CA PHE A 17 1.73 -17.19 4.35
C PHE A 17 0.66 -16.29 4.96
N GLN A 18 -0.12 -15.67 4.09
CA GLN A 18 -1.19 -14.79 4.51
C GLN A 18 -2.27 -15.60 5.25
N ASP A 19 -2.62 -15.16 6.45
CA ASP A 19 -3.71 -15.72 7.21
C ASP A 19 -5.00 -15.69 6.39
N ALA A 20 -5.74 -16.80 6.35
CA ALA A 20 -6.99 -16.92 5.62
C ALA A 20 -8.05 -15.90 6.11
N GLU A 21 -8.02 -15.53 7.39
CA GLU A 21 -8.89 -14.52 7.96
C GLU A 21 -8.57 -13.12 7.39
N LEU A 22 -7.29 -12.77 7.26
CA LEU A 22 -6.85 -11.51 6.67
C LEU A 22 -7.26 -11.43 5.19
N SER A 23 -7.07 -12.51 4.42
CA SER A 23 -7.50 -12.58 3.02
C SER A 23 -9.01 -12.43 2.87
N ALA A 24 -9.80 -13.13 3.68
CA ALA A 24 -11.25 -13.02 3.66
C ALA A 24 -11.75 -11.61 4.03
N ARG A 25 -11.05 -10.94 4.96
CA ARG A 25 -11.34 -9.57 5.33
C ARG A 25 -11.01 -8.60 4.19
N GLU A 26 -9.86 -8.76 3.56
CA GLU A 26 -9.45 -7.97 2.39
C GLU A 26 -10.48 -8.07 1.26
N ASP A 27 -10.91 -9.29 0.94
CA ASP A 27 -11.92 -9.54 -0.10
C ASP A 27 -13.25 -8.85 0.22
N ARG A 28 -13.69 -8.87 1.49
CA ARG A 28 -14.91 -8.17 1.92
C ARG A 28 -14.80 -6.67 1.77
N VAL A 29 -13.68 -6.08 2.18
CA VAL A 29 -13.46 -4.63 2.06
C VAL A 29 -13.36 -4.22 0.60
N ARG A 30 -12.66 -5.00 -0.22
CA ARG A 30 -12.54 -4.78 -1.66
C ARG A 30 -13.89 -4.79 -2.34
N SER A 31 -14.72 -5.81 -2.08
CA SER A 31 -16.08 -5.92 -2.64
C SER A 31 -16.96 -4.76 -2.20
N MET A 32 -16.89 -4.37 -0.94
CA MET A 32 -17.65 -3.24 -0.41
C MET A 32 -17.28 -1.92 -1.11
N ILE A 33 -15.98 -1.65 -1.29
CA ILE A 33 -15.52 -0.43 -1.97
C ILE A 33 -15.98 -0.43 -3.43
N ASP A 34 -15.86 -1.55 -4.13
CA ASP A 34 -16.31 -1.70 -5.52
C ASP A 34 -17.83 -1.47 -5.63
N GLU A 35 -18.64 -2.11 -4.80
CA GLU A 35 -20.10 -1.94 -4.79
C GLU A 35 -20.52 -0.51 -4.48
N LEU A 36 -19.87 0.15 -3.53
CA LEU A 36 -20.23 1.51 -3.11
C LEU A 36 -19.77 2.58 -4.11
N THR A 37 -18.61 2.43 -4.68
CA THR A 37 -17.98 3.47 -5.52
C THR A 37 -18.08 3.20 -7.00
N GLY A 38 -18.19 1.93 -7.41
CA GLY A 38 -18.10 1.48 -8.80
C GLY A 38 -16.64 1.37 -9.29
N TYR A 39 -15.67 1.48 -8.39
CA TYR A 39 -14.24 1.37 -8.70
C TYR A 39 -13.61 0.22 -7.93
N CYS A 40 -13.04 -0.75 -8.66
CA CYS A 40 -12.37 -1.88 -8.07
C CYS A 40 -11.03 -1.47 -7.46
N PRO A 41 -10.80 -1.73 -6.16
CA PRO A 41 -9.53 -1.42 -5.53
C PRO A 41 -8.41 -2.36 -5.94
N GLU A 42 -7.19 -1.82 -5.91
CA GLU A 42 -5.95 -2.60 -6.06
C GLU A 42 -5.10 -2.49 -4.80
N ASP A 43 -4.43 -3.58 -4.44
CA ASP A 43 -3.42 -3.56 -3.39
C ASP A 43 -2.25 -2.70 -3.82
N VAL A 44 -1.94 -1.70 -3.02
CA VAL A 44 -0.80 -0.82 -3.21
C VAL A 44 0.07 -0.81 -1.94
N GLY A 45 1.09 0.04 -1.91
CA GLY A 45 1.98 0.08 -0.76
C GLY A 45 2.76 -1.23 -0.58
N SER A 46 3.03 -1.61 0.66
CA SER A 46 3.85 -2.79 0.96
C SER A 46 3.25 -4.10 0.47
N PHE A 47 1.93 -4.27 0.55
CA PHE A 47 1.25 -5.46 0.02
C PHE A 47 1.30 -5.51 -1.50
N GLY A 48 1.03 -4.39 -2.17
CA GLY A 48 1.11 -4.30 -3.62
C GLY A 48 2.49 -4.58 -4.17
N LEU A 49 3.54 -4.22 -3.43
CA LEU A 49 4.93 -4.51 -3.76
C LEU A 49 5.38 -5.93 -3.37
N LEU A 50 4.59 -6.67 -2.60
CA LEU A 50 4.97 -7.94 -1.95
C LEU A 50 6.13 -7.79 -0.95
N LEU A 51 6.17 -6.67 -0.26
CA LEU A 51 7.23 -6.29 0.70
C LEU A 51 6.65 -5.96 2.08
N ASN A 52 5.45 -6.45 2.40
CA ASN A 52 4.81 -6.25 3.69
C ASN A 52 5.54 -6.96 4.83
N LEU A 53 5.41 -6.39 6.01
CA LEU A 53 5.82 -6.99 7.29
C LEU A 53 4.61 -7.54 8.04
N PRO A 54 4.82 -8.37 9.08
CA PRO A 54 3.75 -8.69 10.01
C PRO A 54 3.12 -7.41 10.58
N GLY A 55 1.78 -7.30 10.50
CA GLY A 55 1.05 -6.13 10.97
C GLY A 55 1.12 -4.90 10.07
N SER A 56 1.60 -5.03 8.82
CA SER A 56 1.49 -3.95 7.83
C SER A 56 0.03 -3.61 7.54
N ASP A 57 -0.24 -2.31 7.38
CA ASP A 57 -1.56 -1.84 6.96
C ASP A 57 -1.84 -2.24 5.50
N LEU A 58 -3.11 -2.51 5.22
CA LEU A 58 -3.59 -2.68 3.86
C LEU A 58 -3.86 -1.30 3.24
N ASP A 59 -3.33 -1.08 2.05
CA ASP A 59 -3.60 0.09 1.22
C ASP A 59 -4.35 -0.36 -0.04
N LEU A 60 -5.65 -0.09 -0.08
CA LEU A 60 -6.56 -0.44 -1.17
C LEU A 60 -6.87 0.82 -1.99
N ALA A 61 -6.07 1.11 -2.99
CA ALA A 61 -6.24 2.30 -3.81
C ALA A 61 -7.31 2.13 -4.89
N ILE A 62 -8.04 3.19 -5.16
CA ILE A 62 -8.94 3.31 -6.31
C ILE A 62 -8.52 4.47 -7.21
N GLY A 63 -8.70 4.29 -8.52
CA GLY A 63 -8.49 5.34 -9.52
C GLY A 63 -9.81 5.93 -9.94
N VAL A 64 -9.98 7.24 -9.77
CA VAL A 64 -11.24 7.92 -10.00
C VAL A 64 -11.05 9.08 -10.97
N PRO A 65 -11.81 9.13 -12.08
CA PRO A 65 -11.81 10.28 -12.98
C PRO A 65 -12.19 11.57 -12.25
N ALA A 66 -11.64 12.70 -12.70
CA ALA A 66 -11.84 14.00 -12.05
C ALA A 66 -13.33 14.36 -11.87
N GLU A 67 -14.15 14.05 -12.86
CA GLU A 67 -15.60 14.32 -12.85
C GLU A 67 -16.38 13.53 -11.81
N ASP A 68 -15.83 12.44 -11.29
CA ASP A 68 -16.51 11.56 -10.33
C ASP A 68 -15.90 11.59 -8.91
N GLN A 69 -14.83 12.32 -8.70
CA GLN A 69 -14.14 12.38 -7.42
C GLN A 69 -15.03 12.88 -6.28
N ASP A 70 -15.81 13.93 -6.52
CA ASP A 70 -16.72 14.49 -5.49
C ASP A 70 -17.76 13.48 -5.02
N ARG A 71 -18.30 12.68 -5.95
CA ARG A 71 -19.25 11.61 -5.61
C ARG A 71 -18.58 10.57 -4.71
N VAL A 72 -17.39 10.12 -5.08
CA VAL A 72 -16.62 9.12 -4.31
C VAL A 72 -16.27 9.65 -2.93
N PHE A 73 -15.81 10.90 -2.81
CA PHE A 73 -15.52 11.51 -1.51
C PHE A 73 -16.74 11.57 -0.59
N LYS A 74 -17.92 11.93 -1.14
CA LYS A 74 -19.17 11.93 -0.40
C LYS A 74 -19.55 10.53 0.09
N ILE A 75 -19.33 9.50 -0.73
CA ILE A 75 -19.57 8.10 -0.35
C ILE A 75 -18.66 7.72 0.82
N CYS A 76 -17.35 7.97 0.73
CA CYS A 76 -16.41 7.69 1.80
C CYS A 76 -16.81 8.36 3.13
N HIS A 77 -17.20 9.63 3.08
CA HIS A 77 -17.68 10.35 4.27
C HIS A 77 -18.98 9.74 4.85
N ARG A 78 -19.94 9.40 4.00
CA ARG A 78 -21.22 8.79 4.44
C ARG A 78 -21.02 7.41 5.07
N GLN A 79 -20.01 6.67 4.64
CA GLN A 79 -19.64 5.38 5.22
C GLN A 79 -18.85 5.49 6.53
N GLY A 80 -18.64 6.72 7.01
CA GLY A 80 -17.89 6.96 8.25
C GLY A 80 -16.40 6.71 8.12
N MET A 81 -15.85 6.69 6.91
CA MET A 81 -14.41 6.58 6.71
C MET A 81 -13.73 7.84 7.22
N LYS A 82 -12.63 7.65 7.96
CA LYS A 82 -11.84 8.76 8.48
C LYS A 82 -10.98 9.35 7.37
N PHE A 83 -11.14 10.65 7.11
CA PHE A 83 -10.24 11.36 6.19
C PHE A 83 -8.87 11.59 6.84
N LYS A 84 -7.81 11.07 6.23
CA LYS A 84 -6.42 11.17 6.72
C LYS A 84 -5.62 12.29 6.04
N GLY A 85 -6.18 12.99 5.08
CA GLY A 85 -5.57 14.13 4.41
C GLY A 85 -5.22 13.87 2.95
N GLU A 86 -4.60 14.89 2.34
CA GLU A 86 -4.09 14.83 0.98
C GLU A 86 -2.60 14.53 0.99
N ARG A 87 -2.15 13.81 -0.04
CA ARG A 87 -0.75 13.49 -0.30
C ARG A 87 -0.43 13.73 -1.76
N GLN A 88 0.76 14.17 -2.04
CA GLN A 88 1.24 14.36 -3.42
C GLN A 88 1.45 13.00 -4.09
N THR A 89 0.94 12.85 -5.32
CA THR A 89 1.15 11.65 -6.16
C THR A 89 2.15 11.90 -7.29
N SER A 90 2.15 13.11 -7.83
CA SER A 90 3.09 13.58 -8.85
C SER A 90 3.41 15.05 -8.64
N ALA A 91 4.20 15.65 -9.53
CA ALA A 91 4.50 17.09 -9.46
C ALA A 91 3.24 17.97 -9.53
N THR A 92 2.16 17.48 -10.14
CA THR A 92 0.96 18.26 -10.46
C THR A 92 -0.33 17.71 -9.89
N SER A 93 -0.30 16.55 -9.20
CA SER A 93 -1.50 15.89 -8.70
C SER A 93 -1.38 15.41 -7.27
N THR A 94 -2.52 15.28 -6.60
CA THR A 94 -2.65 14.78 -5.24
C THR A 94 -3.66 13.65 -5.15
N ARG A 95 -3.56 12.86 -4.08
CA ARG A 95 -4.55 11.86 -3.70
C ARG A 95 -5.16 12.21 -2.34
N LYS A 96 -6.41 11.86 -2.15
CA LYS A 96 -7.05 11.87 -0.83
C LYS A 96 -7.00 10.48 -0.22
N VAL A 97 -6.68 10.38 1.06
CA VAL A 97 -6.59 9.12 1.77
C VAL A 97 -7.68 9.02 2.81
N PHE A 98 -8.46 7.97 2.75
CA PHE A 98 -9.48 7.61 3.74
C PHE A 98 -9.05 6.33 4.47
N GLU A 99 -9.45 6.21 5.72
CA GLU A 99 -9.25 5.01 6.53
C GLU A 99 -10.60 4.38 6.84
N PHE A 100 -10.72 3.11 6.52
CA PHE A 100 -11.86 2.28 6.88
C PHE A 100 -11.38 1.15 7.79
N THR A 101 -11.76 1.18 9.06
CA THR A 101 -11.32 0.26 10.12
C THR A 101 -9.79 0.26 10.25
N PHE A 102 -9.08 -0.63 9.53
CA PHE A 102 -7.62 -0.74 9.53
C PHE A 102 -7.00 -0.63 8.13
N GLU A 103 -7.84 -0.44 7.12
CA GLU A 103 -7.43 -0.29 5.73
C GLU A 103 -7.35 1.18 5.36
N ASN A 104 -6.29 1.55 4.66
CA ASN A 104 -6.23 2.84 3.99
C ASN A 104 -6.82 2.71 2.58
N VAL A 105 -7.60 3.69 2.20
CA VAL A 105 -8.21 3.76 0.86
C VAL A 105 -7.73 5.05 0.18
N PRO A 106 -6.56 5.02 -0.48
CA PRO A 106 -6.11 6.14 -1.30
C PRO A 106 -7.01 6.29 -2.53
N VAL A 107 -7.58 7.48 -2.69
CA VAL A 107 -8.37 7.85 -3.88
C VAL A 107 -7.47 8.70 -4.77
N LEU A 108 -7.03 8.11 -5.90
CA LEU A 108 -6.10 8.73 -6.83
C LEU A 108 -6.82 9.23 -8.08
N PRO A 109 -6.29 10.27 -8.74
CA PRO A 109 -6.62 10.53 -10.13
C PRO A 109 -6.42 9.27 -10.98
N LYS A 110 -7.32 9.02 -11.92
CA LYS A 110 -7.34 7.78 -12.73
C LYS A 110 -6.00 7.51 -13.42
N GLU A 111 -5.38 8.55 -13.98
CA GLU A 111 -4.10 8.45 -14.68
C GLU A 111 -2.96 8.06 -13.73
N ASP A 112 -2.94 8.62 -12.54
CA ASP A 112 -1.94 8.29 -11.51
C ASP A 112 -2.12 6.87 -10.99
N PHE A 113 -3.37 6.44 -10.82
CA PHE A 113 -3.68 5.07 -10.43
C PHE A 113 -3.19 4.06 -11.49
N ASP A 114 -3.48 4.29 -12.75
CA ASP A 114 -3.06 3.41 -13.84
C ASP A 114 -1.52 3.34 -13.93
N LEU A 115 -0.84 4.47 -13.74
CA LEU A 115 0.61 4.51 -13.67
C LEU A 115 1.15 3.71 -12.48
N LEU A 116 0.57 3.90 -11.30
CA LEU A 116 0.97 3.17 -10.09
C LEU A 116 0.80 1.66 -10.26
N VAL A 117 -0.34 1.20 -10.76
CA VAL A 117 -0.59 -0.22 -11.01
C VAL A 117 0.44 -0.81 -11.97
N SER A 118 0.75 -0.13 -13.07
CA SER A 118 1.80 -0.55 -14.02
C SER A 118 3.17 -0.65 -13.35
N CYS A 119 3.51 0.29 -12.49
CA CYS A 119 4.76 0.28 -11.73
C CYS A 119 4.84 -0.89 -10.73
N LEU A 120 3.73 -1.18 -10.02
CA LEU A 120 3.66 -2.30 -9.10
C LEU A 120 3.79 -3.65 -9.82
N GLU A 121 3.15 -3.81 -10.96
CA GLU A 121 3.29 -4.99 -11.82
C GLU A 121 4.73 -5.17 -12.29
N ARG A 122 5.39 -4.08 -12.68
CA ARG A 122 6.80 -4.09 -13.06
C ARG A 122 7.68 -4.52 -11.89
N CYS A 123 7.47 -3.97 -10.70
CA CYS A 123 8.19 -4.36 -9.50
C CYS A 123 8.03 -5.85 -9.18
N ARG A 124 6.79 -6.35 -9.23
CA ARG A 124 6.51 -7.77 -8.98
C ARG A 124 7.21 -8.69 -9.96
N ARG A 125 7.32 -8.29 -11.22
CA ARG A 125 7.97 -9.07 -12.29
C ARG A 125 9.49 -9.00 -12.23
N GLU A 126 10.06 -7.84 -11.98
CA GLU A 126 11.50 -7.58 -12.14
C GLU A 126 12.30 -7.74 -10.84
N MET A 127 11.68 -7.51 -9.67
CA MET A 127 12.36 -7.70 -8.39
C MET A 127 12.48 -9.19 -8.07
N THR A 128 13.70 -9.67 -7.87
CA THR A 128 13.94 -11.09 -7.59
C THR A 128 13.47 -11.48 -6.18
N ARG A 129 13.31 -12.79 -5.95
CA ARG A 129 12.97 -13.30 -4.63
C ARG A 129 14.03 -12.92 -3.59
N ASP A 130 15.30 -13.06 -3.91
CA ASP A 130 16.40 -12.71 -2.99
C ASP A 130 16.40 -11.22 -2.64
N GLU A 131 16.14 -10.34 -3.61
CA GLU A 131 15.98 -8.90 -3.36
C GLU A 131 14.81 -8.61 -2.42
N ARG A 132 13.70 -9.33 -2.55
CA ARG A 132 12.53 -9.18 -1.65
C ARG A 132 12.84 -9.65 -0.24
N VAL A 133 13.47 -10.81 -0.11
CA VAL A 133 13.89 -11.37 1.18
C VAL A 133 14.78 -10.38 1.92
N GLU A 134 15.79 -9.85 1.23
CA GLU A 134 16.72 -8.86 1.79
C GLU A 134 16.00 -7.56 2.18
N HIS A 135 15.14 -7.04 1.31
CA HIS A 135 14.38 -5.80 1.58
C HIS A 135 13.46 -5.94 2.79
N VAL A 136 12.68 -7.03 2.87
CA VAL A 136 11.78 -7.32 3.99
C VAL A 136 12.56 -7.47 5.29
N TRP A 137 13.71 -8.14 5.26
CA TRP A 137 14.59 -8.29 6.41
C TRP A 137 15.15 -6.96 6.92
N ARG A 138 15.65 -6.12 6.03
CA ARG A 138 16.14 -4.78 6.37
C ARG A 138 15.03 -3.92 6.99
N LYS A 139 13.82 -3.95 6.41
CA LYS A 139 12.64 -3.26 6.97
C LYS A 139 12.34 -3.73 8.39
N TRP A 140 12.35 -5.04 8.61
CA TRP A 140 12.10 -5.64 9.91
C TRP A 140 13.10 -5.16 10.94
N LYS A 141 14.40 -5.25 10.63
CA LYS A 141 15.47 -4.80 11.53
C LYS A 141 15.36 -3.32 11.86
N LEU A 142 15.16 -2.45 10.88
CA LEU A 142 15.00 -1.02 11.12
C LEU A 142 13.81 -0.71 12.03
N LYS A 143 12.71 -1.46 11.87
CA LYS A 143 11.53 -1.32 12.72
C LYS A 143 11.81 -1.77 14.16
N GLN A 144 12.49 -2.89 14.35
CA GLN A 144 12.90 -3.38 15.68
C GLN A 144 13.84 -2.41 16.39
N ASP A 145 14.79 -1.83 15.66
CA ASP A 145 15.78 -0.88 16.18
C ASP A 145 15.18 0.53 16.41
N GLY A 146 13.92 0.77 16.07
CA GLY A 146 13.25 2.07 16.21
C GLY A 146 13.79 3.14 15.25
N ARG A 147 14.47 2.76 14.17
CA ARG A 147 15.10 3.66 13.18
C ARG A 147 14.06 4.13 12.15
N GLN A 148 13.16 4.99 12.59
CA GLN A 148 11.98 5.41 11.82
C GLN A 148 12.32 6.12 10.51
N ARG A 149 13.36 6.95 10.50
CA ARG A 149 13.78 7.69 9.30
C ARG A 149 14.27 6.74 8.21
N GLU A 150 15.20 5.86 8.55
CA GLU A 150 15.76 4.90 7.61
C GLU A 150 14.70 3.88 7.15
N TYR A 151 13.78 3.52 8.02
CA TYR A 151 12.64 2.69 7.67
C TYR A 151 11.77 3.37 6.61
N ALA A 152 11.47 4.66 6.78
CA ALA A 152 10.69 5.44 5.81
C ALA A 152 11.44 5.58 4.47
N GLU A 153 12.75 5.84 4.51
CA GLU A 153 13.60 5.92 3.30
C GLU A 153 13.62 4.58 2.55
N LEU A 154 13.79 3.47 3.26
CA LEU A 154 13.79 2.13 2.67
C LEU A 154 12.46 1.78 1.99
N LYS A 155 11.34 2.21 2.55
CA LYS A 155 10.01 2.01 1.93
C LYS A 155 9.86 2.70 0.57
N LEU A 156 10.63 3.75 0.31
CA LEU A 156 10.58 4.50 -0.94
C LEU A 156 11.51 3.93 -2.03
N GLU A 157 12.48 3.10 -1.68
CA GLU A 157 13.46 2.55 -2.64
C GLU A 157 12.80 1.84 -3.83
N PRO A 158 11.78 0.96 -3.66
CA PRO A 158 11.15 0.30 -4.80
C PRO A 158 10.44 1.30 -5.74
N TYR A 159 9.83 2.32 -5.19
CA TYR A 159 9.18 3.37 -6.00
C TYR A 159 10.20 4.19 -6.78
N ALA A 160 11.31 4.55 -6.18
CA ALA A 160 12.39 5.26 -6.88
C ALA A 160 12.96 4.42 -8.04
N ARG A 161 13.05 3.10 -7.85
CA ARG A 161 13.56 2.17 -8.87
C ARG A 161 12.56 1.89 -10.00
N PHE A 162 11.30 1.61 -9.66
CA PHE A 162 10.30 1.13 -10.61
C PHE A 162 9.28 2.18 -11.04
N CYS A 163 9.12 3.23 -10.26
CA CYS A 163 8.13 4.29 -10.46
C CYS A 163 8.74 5.69 -10.27
N PRO A 164 9.80 6.07 -11.01
CA PRO A 164 10.54 7.30 -10.73
C PRO A 164 9.72 8.59 -10.90
N SER A 165 8.63 8.55 -11.67
CA SER A 165 7.70 9.67 -11.87
C SER A 165 6.59 9.76 -10.84
N PHE A 166 6.43 8.74 -9.97
CA PHE A 166 5.38 8.66 -8.97
C PHE A 166 5.93 8.99 -7.57
N VAL A 167 5.31 9.95 -6.90
CA VAL A 167 5.71 10.35 -5.54
C VAL A 167 4.81 9.66 -4.53
N TRP A 168 5.22 8.49 -4.07
CA TRP A 168 4.58 7.81 -2.96
C TRP A 168 5.25 8.20 -1.65
N LYS A 169 4.59 9.07 -0.87
CA LYS A 169 5.04 9.32 0.50
C LYS A 169 4.22 8.43 1.43
N PRO A 170 4.87 7.56 2.23
CA PRO A 170 4.16 6.78 3.23
C PRO A 170 3.45 7.73 4.19
N ILE A 171 2.28 7.30 4.65
CA ILE A 171 1.60 7.95 5.77
C ILE A 171 2.41 7.57 7.00
N LEU A 172 3.08 8.54 7.58
CA LEU A 172 3.81 8.38 8.84
C LEU A 172 2.84 8.44 10.01
#